data_98cf2ad6bc3db4449205ca56bac3ac18
#
_entry.id   98cf2ad6bc3db4449205ca56bac3ac18
#
_cell.length_a   1.000
_cell.length_b   1.000
_cell.length_c   1.000
_cell.angle_alpha   90.00
_cell.angle_beta   90.00
_cell.angle_gamma   90.00
#
_symmetry.space_group_name_H-M   'P 1'
#
loop_
_entity.id
_entity.type
_entity.pdbx_description
1 polymer ?
#
loop_
_entity_poly.entity_id
_entity_poly.type
_entity_poly.pdbx_seq_one_letter_code
_entity_poly.pdbx_strand_id
1 'polypeptide(L)'
;MKVTVYIASDHAGYDLKNKIVDFNKNFIDLGTTNNDRVDYPDYAFKLVSMMQSNSNSRGILICGSGIGMAITANRNKQIRAGLAFNPEIAKLMRQHNDANILVLPGRFMDIHEALKCVENFLNSEFEGGRHEKRIYKLSK
;
A
#
# COMPACT_ATOMS: atom_id res chain seq x y z
N MET A 1 -18.24 -5.85 -6.54
CA MET A 1 -17.30 -5.35 -7.56
C MET A 1 -15.88 -5.59 -7.13
N LYS A 2 -15.07 -6.09 -8.03
CA LYS A 2 -13.64 -6.25 -7.77
C LYS A 2 -12.95 -4.91 -7.60
N VAL A 3 -12.15 -4.76 -6.56
CA VAL A 3 -11.32 -3.59 -6.37
C VAL A 3 -10.10 -3.67 -7.31
N THR A 4 -9.74 -2.54 -7.91
CA THR A 4 -8.50 -2.43 -8.68
C THR A 4 -7.34 -2.25 -7.70
N VAL A 5 -6.25 -2.99 -7.88
CA VAL A 5 -5.07 -2.88 -7.04
C VAL A 5 -3.90 -2.35 -7.87
N TYR A 6 -3.39 -1.20 -7.46
CA TYR A 6 -2.16 -0.61 -8.01
C TYR A 6 -1.00 -0.94 -7.11
N ILE A 7 0.17 -1.22 -7.68
CA ILE A 7 1.38 -1.49 -6.92
C ILE A 7 2.55 -0.70 -7.53
N ALA A 8 3.39 -0.14 -6.66
CA ALA A 8 4.58 0.59 -7.08
C ALA A 8 5.67 0.46 -6.01
N SER A 9 6.90 0.65 -6.44
CA SER A 9 8.06 0.63 -5.55
C SER A 9 9.16 1.54 -6.06
N ASP A 10 10.11 1.85 -5.18
CA ASP A 10 11.42 2.35 -5.61
C ASP A 10 12.36 1.17 -5.91
N HIS A 11 13.63 1.47 -6.12
CA HIS A 11 14.63 0.44 -6.41
C HIS A 11 14.81 -0.56 -5.25
N ALA A 12 14.67 -0.11 -4.00
CA ALA A 12 14.82 -0.99 -2.83
C ALA A 12 13.64 -1.94 -2.67
N GLY A 13 12.47 -1.59 -3.18
CA GLY A 13 11.28 -2.45 -3.14
C GLY A 13 11.05 -3.24 -4.42
N TYR A 14 11.87 -3.04 -5.44
CA TYR A 14 11.64 -3.62 -6.77
C TYR A 14 11.55 -5.15 -6.75
N ASP A 15 12.50 -5.83 -6.10
CA ASP A 15 12.51 -7.29 -6.09
C ASP A 15 11.27 -7.86 -5.38
N LEU A 16 10.91 -7.29 -4.23
CA LEU A 16 9.72 -7.73 -3.50
C LEU A 16 8.44 -7.44 -4.30
N LYS A 17 8.37 -6.27 -4.94
CA LYS A 17 7.24 -5.94 -5.81
C LYS A 17 7.05 -6.97 -6.90
N ASN A 18 8.11 -7.33 -7.60
CA ASN A 18 8.03 -8.30 -8.69
C ASN A 18 7.55 -9.67 -8.20
N LYS A 19 8.02 -10.12 -7.05
CA LYS A 19 7.56 -11.39 -6.48
C LYS A 19 6.08 -11.33 -6.12
N ILE A 20 5.61 -10.22 -5.58
CA ILE A 20 4.18 -10.05 -5.26
C ILE A 20 3.35 -10.07 -6.55
N VAL A 21 3.78 -9.37 -7.58
CA VAL A 21 3.09 -9.32 -8.88
C VAL A 21 3.04 -10.71 -9.52
N ASP A 22 4.10 -11.51 -9.38
CA ASP A 22 4.10 -12.88 -9.92
C ASP A 22 2.99 -13.74 -9.34
N PHE A 23 2.61 -13.52 -8.09
CA PHE A 23 1.48 -14.22 -7.45
C PHE A 23 0.14 -13.54 -7.68
N ASN A 24 0.12 -12.33 -8.25
CA ASN A 24 -1.09 -11.51 -8.39
C ASN A 24 -1.07 -10.81 -9.75
N LYS A 25 -1.29 -11.57 -10.81
CA LYS A 25 -1.15 -11.08 -12.20
C LYS A 25 -2.15 -9.96 -12.56
N ASN A 26 -3.20 -9.80 -11.78
CA ASN A 26 -4.20 -8.76 -12.01
C ASN A 26 -3.81 -7.41 -11.40
N PHE A 27 -2.75 -7.33 -10.62
CA PHE A 27 -2.28 -6.06 -10.07
C PHE A 27 -1.70 -5.20 -11.18
N ILE A 28 -1.98 -3.90 -11.12
CA ILE A 28 -1.45 -2.94 -12.09
C ILE A 28 -0.13 -2.39 -11.54
N ASP A 29 0.97 -2.79 -12.18
CA ASP A 29 2.32 -2.41 -11.80
C ASP A 29 2.67 -1.04 -12.40
N LEU A 30 2.87 -0.04 -11.54
CA LEU A 30 3.20 1.32 -11.93
C LEU A 30 4.70 1.63 -11.90
N GLY A 31 5.54 0.62 -11.66
CA GLY A 31 7.00 0.77 -11.61
C GLY A 31 7.52 0.75 -10.15
N THR A 32 8.79 0.87 -9.91
CA THR A 32 9.82 1.09 -10.94
C THR A 32 10.03 -0.18 -11.76
N THR A 33 10.87 -0.07 -12.80
CA THR A 33 11.01 -1.14 -13.80
C THR A 33 12.35 -1.88 -13.75
N ASN A 34 13.26 -1.47 -12.87
CA ASN A 34 14.55 -2.11 -12.66
C ASN A 34 15.13 -1.71 -11.30
N ASN A 35 16.35 -2.14 -11.02
CA ASN A 35 17.04 -1.86 -9.75
C ASN A 35 17.83 -0.55 -9.73
N ASP A 36 17.76 0.25 -10.79
CA ASP A 36 18.45 1.54 -10.84
C ASP A 36 17.85 2.49 -9.80
N ARG A 37 18.71 3.27 -9.16
CA ARG A 37 18.30 4.19 -8.11
C ARG A 37 17.26 5.19 -8.61
N VAL A 38 16.14 5.28 -7.90
CA VAL A 38 15.06 6.24 -8.18
C VAL A 38 14.58 6.84 -6.85
N ASP A 39 13.81 7.90 -6.94
CA ASP A 39 13.24 8.56 -5.77
C ASP A 39 11.87 7.99 -5.44
N TYR A 40 11.72 7.48 -4.21
CA TYR A 40 10.47 6.85 -3.79
C TYR A 40 9.24 7.77 -3.90
N PRO A 41 9.33 9.12 -3.66
CA PRO A 41 8.15 9.98 -3.75
C PRO A 41 7.53 10.00 -5.15
N ASP A 42 8.34 9.89 -6.20
CA ASP A 42 7.82 9.88 -7.57
C ASP A 42 6.83 8.74 -7.79
N TYR A 43 7.13 7.58 -7.23
CA TYR A 43 6.29 6.39 -7.37
C TYR A 43 5.10 6.42 -6.42
N ALA A 44 5.27 6.97 -5.22
CA ALA A 44 4.15 7.16 -4.30
C ALA A 44 3.11 8.11 -4.89
N PHE A 45 3.53 9.25 -5.43
CA PHE A 45 2.61 10.22 -6.05
C PHE A 45 1.95 9.65 -7.30
N LYS A 46 2.68 8.88 -8.09
CA LYS A 46 2.12 8.23 -9.28
C LYS A 46 0.96 7.30 -8.89
N LEU A 47 1.17 6.47 -7.88
CA LEU A 47 0.14 5.54 -7.40
C LEU A 47 -1.05 6.29 -6.81
N VAL A 48 -0.81 7.30 -5.98
CA VAL A 48 -1.88 8.13 -5.40
C VAL A 48 -2.71 8.79 -6.50
N SER A 49 -2.06 9.31 -7.52
CA SER A 49 -2.74 9.93 -8.66
C SER A 49 -3.67 8.95 -9.38
N MET A 50 -3.22 7.71 -9.59
CA MET A 50 -4.05 6.67 -10.20
C MET A 50 -5.25 6.32 -9.33
N MET A 51 -5.06 6.25 -8.01
CA MET A 51 -6.15 5.97 -7.09
C MET A 51 -7.20 7.08 -7.06
N GLN A 52 -6.78 8.33 -7.21
CA GLN A 52 -7.70 9.47 -7.29
C GLN A 52 -8.61 9.39 -8.51
N SER A 53 -8.13 8.80 -9.59
CA SER A 53 -8.92 8.59 -10.82
C SER A 53 -9.83 7.35 -10.73
N ASN A 54 -9.70 6.54 -9.71
CA ASN A 54 -10.48 5.31 -9.55
C ASN A 54 -10.83 5.11 -8.07
N SER A 55 -12.02 5.53 -7.69
CA SER A 55 -12.48 5.45 -6.30
C SER A 55 -12.61 4.01 -5.76
N ASN A 56 -12.72 3.02 -6.65
CA ASN A 56 -12.77 1.61 -6.26
C ASN A 56 -11.40 0.96 -6.46
N SER A 57 -10.40 1.52 -5.78
CA SER A 57 -9.04 1.03 -5.87
C SER A 57 -8.34 1.01 -4.52
N ARG A 58 -7.28 0.22 -4.44
CA ARG A 58 -6.35 0.19 -3.33
C ARG A 58 -4.93 0.18 -3.86
N GLY A 59 -4.00 0.59 -3.03
CA GLY A 59 -2.59 0.67 -3.40
C GLY A 59 -1.70 -0.18 -2.52
N ILE A 60 -0.57 -0.60 -3.10
CA ILE A 60 0.53 -1.24 -2.39
C ILE A 60 1.79 -0.48 -2.77
N LEU A 61 2.51 0.03 -1.77
CA LEU A 61 3.76 0.76 -1.96
C LEU A 61 4.88 0.07 -1.20
N ILE A 62 6.05 -0.02 -1.81
CA ILE A 62 7.20 -0.70 -1.22
C ILE A 62 8.45 0.16 -1.43
N CYS A 63 9.16 0.47 -0.36
CA CYS A 63 10.53 0.99 -0.42
C CYS A 63 11.35 0.26 0.64
N GLY A 64 12.57 0.66 0.88
CA GLY A 64 13.46 -0.09 1.77
C GLY A 64 12.87 -0.35 3.16
N SER A 65 12.47 0.70 3.86
CA SER A 65 11.82 0.62 5.18
C SER A 65 10.30 0.79 5.12
N GLY A 66 9.78 1.27 4.00
CA GLY A 66 8.38 1.65 3.86
C GLY A 66 8.05 3.02 4.42
N ILE A 67 8.92 3.59 5.24
CA ILE A 67 8.62 4.84 5.96
C ILE A 67 8.42 6.01 5.00
N GLY A 68 9.32 6.19 4.05
CA GLY A 68 9.24 7.30 3.08
C GLY A 68 8.00 7.20 2.20
N MET A 69 7.64 6.00 1.77
CA MET A 69 6.41 5.77 1.01
C MET A 69 5.17 6.16 1.82
N ALA A 70 5.11 5.76 3.09
CA ALA A 70 3.98 6.08 3.96
C ALA A 70 3.86 7.60 4.18
N ILE A 71 4.97 8.28 4.46
CA ILE A 71 4.98 9.73 4.65
C ILE A 71 4.47 10.44 3.39
N THR A 72 4.98 10.04 2.23
CA THR A 72 4.63 10.68 0.96
C THR A 72 3.16 10.48 0.62
N ALA A 73 2.68 9.24 0.68
CA ALA A 73 1.30 8.92 0.32
C ALA A 73 0.31 9.64 1.22
N ASN A 74 0.60 9.74 2.51
CA ASN A 74 -0.29 10.38 3.49
C ASN A 74 -0.34 11.91 3.39
N ARG A 75 0.45 12.53 2.51
CA ARG A 75 0.29 13.96 2.20
C ARG A 75 -1.05 14.27 1.55
N ASN A 76 -1.67 13.29 0.93
CA ASN A 76 -3.00 13.45 0.34
C ASN A 76 -4.05 13.12 1.39
N LYS A 77 -5.00 14.04 1.61
CA LYS A 77 -6.04 13.90 2.65
C LYS A 77 -6.96 12.68 2.44
N GLN A 78 -7.07 12.20 1.23
CA GLN A 78 -7.93 11.04 0.91
C GLN A 78 -7.19 9.71 1.06
N ILE A 79 -5.89 9.76 1.30
CA ILE A 79 -5.07 8.55 1.46
C ILE A 79 -4.85 8.26 2.95
N ARG A 80 -5.03 6.99 3.28
CA ARG A 80 -4.68 6.44 4.58
C ARG A 80 -3.74 5.27 4.31
N ALA A 81 -2.45 5.57 4.26
CA ALA A 81 -1.41 4.59 4.00
C ALA A 81 -0.86 4.06 5.32
N GLY A 82 -0.96 2.76 5.51
CA GLY A 82 -0.47 2.09 6.71
C GLY A 82 0.78 1.28 6.41
N LEU A 83 1.78 1.38 7.29
CA LEU A 83 3.00 0.59 7.21
C LEU A 83 2.83 -0.68 8.02
N ALA A 84 3.01 -1.85 7.38
CA ALA A 84 2.90 -3.13 8.06
C ALA A 84 4.24 -3.86 8.10
N PHE A 85 4.62 -4.34 9.28
CA PHE A 85 5.77 -5.21 9.48
C PHE A 85 5.36 -6.68 9.66
N ASN A 86 4.06 -6.95 9.75
CA ASN A 86 3.54 -8.31 9.87
C ASN A 86 2.09 -8.35 9.37
N PRO A 87 1.55 -9.56 9.11
CA PRO A 87 0.20 -9.72 8.58
C PRO A 87 -0.92 -9.21 9.49
N GLU A 88 -0.74 -9.30 10.80
CA GLU A 88 -1.75 -8.82 11.77
C GLU A 88 -1.96 -7.30 11.64
N ILE A 89 -0.87 -6.55 11.51
CA ILE A 89 -0.96 -5.09 11.33
C ILE A 89 -1.64 -4.74 10.01
N ALA A 90 -1.35 -5.51 8.95
CA ALA A 90 -2.01 -5.31 7.65
C ALA A 90 -3.53 -5.50 7.74
N LYS A 91 -3.98 -6.45 8.56
CA LYS A 91 -5.40 -6.65 8.83
C LYS A 91 -5.98 -5.50 9.64
N LEU A 92 -5.33 -5.13 10.74
CA LEU A 92 -5.83 -4.09 11.65
C LEU A 92 -5.94 -2.73 10.97
N MET A 93 -5.01 -2.37 10.07
CA MET A 93 -5.11 -1.08 9.39
C MET A 93 -6.36 -0.98 8.51
N ARG A 94 -6.85 -2.10 8.00
CA ARG A 94 -8.13 -2.13 7.30
C ARG A 94 -9.30 -2.04 8.26
N GLN A 95 -9.29 -2.88 9.29
CA GLN A 95 -10.41 -2.99 10.22
C GLN A 95 -10.63 -1.72 11.04
N HIS A 96 -9.55 -1.07 11.46
CA HIS A 96 -9.61 0.08 12.37
C HIS A 96 -9.43 1.43 11.69
N ASN A 97 -8.61 1.48 10.66
CA ASN A 97 -8.18 2.76 10.07
C ASN A 97 -8.71 2.97 8.66
N ASP A 98 -9.42 2.01 8.10
CA ASP A 98 -9.88 2.05 6.71
C ASP A 98 -8.74 2.44 5.77
N ALA A 99 -7.56 1.85 5.99
CA ALA A 99 -6.39 2.14 5.18
C ALA A 99 -6.66 1.72 3.73
N ASN A 100 -6.33 2.59 2.79
CA ASN A 100 -6.51 2.31 1.36
C ASN A 100 -5.19 2.07 0.64
N ILE A 101 -4.06 2.25 1.33
CA ILE A 101 -2.73 1.86 0.84
C ILE A 101 -2.02 1.03 1.90
N LEU A 102 -1.51 -0.13 1.49
CA LEU A 102 -0.60 -0.97 2.28
C LEU A 102 0.83 -0.60 1.90
N VAL A 103 1.66 -0.30 2.89
CA VAL A 103 3.08 -0.02 2.66
C VAL A 103 3.91 -1.13 3.29
N LEU A 104 4.87 -1.66 2.54
CA LEU A 104 5.72 -2.76 2.96
C LEU A 104 7.20 -2.37 2.98
N PRO A 105 7.97 -2.85 3.98
CA PRO A 105 9.41 -2.57 4.09
C PRO A 105 10.22 -3.63 3.35
N GLY A 106 10.54 -3.36 2.08
CA GLY A 106 11.15 -4.35 1.17
C GLY A 106 12.46 -4.96 1.66
N ARG A 107 13.25 -4.22 2.46
CA ARG A 107 14.51 -4.73 3.00
C ARG A 107 14.37 -5.51 4.30
N PHE A 108 13.18 -5.53 4.90
CA PHE A 108 12.93 -6.10 6.21
C PHE A 108 11.82 -7.16 6.21
N MET A 109 11.40 -7.59 5.04
CA MET A 109 10.27 -8.52 4.93
C MET A 109 10.51 -9.51 3.79
N ASP A 110 10.30 -10.80 4.06
CA ASP A 110 10.38 -11.83 3.02
C ASP A 110 9.06 -11.94 2.25
N ILE A 111 9.10 -12.67 1.13
CA ILE A 111 7.94 -12.81 0.24
C ILE A 111 6.75 -13.50 0.93
N HIS A 112 6.98 -14.49 1.77
CA HIS A 112 5.88 -15.24 2.41
C HIS A 112 5.11 -14.35 3.35
N GLU A 113 5.80 -13.54 4.13
CA GLU A 113 5.18 -12.59 5.04
C GLU A 113 4.49 -11.46 4.27
N ALA A 114 5.13 -10.98 3.20
CA ALA A 114 4.55 -9.94 2.35
C ALA A 114 3.25 -10.40 1.69
N LEU A 115 3.19 -11.62 1.19
CA LEU A 115 1.97 -12.16 0.59
C LEU A 115 0.84 -12.28 1.60
N LYS A 116 1.12 -12.65 2.84
CA LYS A 116 0.11 -12.68 3.90
C LYS A 116 -0.38 -11.28 4.25
N CYS A 117 0.52 -10.30 4.26
CA CYS A 117 0.13 -8.90 4.45
C CYS A 117 -0.84 -8.45 3.35
N VAL A 118 -0.50 -8.73 2.10
CA VAL A 118 -1.34 -8.38 0.94
C VAL A 118 -2.70 -9.06 1.05
N GLU A 119 -2.73 -10.35 1.35
CA GLU A 119 -3.97 -11.11 1.50
C GLU A 119 -4.86 -10.50 2.59
N ASN A 120 -4.30 -10.27 3.78
CA ASN A 120 -5.06 -9.69 4.90
C ASN A 120 -5.58 -8.29 4.57
N PHE A 121 -4.75 -7.47 3.92
CA PHE A 121 -5.13 -6.13 3.52
C PHE A 121 -6.29 -6.13 2.51
N LEU A 122 -6.24 -7.02 1.53
CA LEU A 122 -7.28 -7.06 0.49
C LEU A 122 -8.58 -7.73 0.95
N ASN A 123 -8.51 -8.67 1.90
CA ASN A 123 -9.66 -9.46 2.33
C ASN A 123 -10.31 -8.95 3.63
N SER A 124 -9.76 -7.94 4.27
CA SER A 124 -10.34 -7.37 5.49
C SER A 124 -11.18 -6.14 5.17
N GLU A 125 -12.24 -5.94 5.94
CA GLU A 125 -13.15 -4.82 5.76
C GLU A 125 -13.07 -3.87 6.96
N PHE A 126 -13.43 -2.61 6.71
CA PHE A 126 -13.52 -1.63 7.78
C PHE A 126 -14.68 -1.96 8.71
N GLU A 127 -14.40 -2.01 10.02
CA GLU A 127 -15.40 -2.35 11.02
C GLU A 127 -16.40 -1.22 11.31
N GLY A 128 -16.02 0.01 11.01
CA GLY A 128 -16.85 1.17 11.29
C GLY A 128 -17.00 1.44 12.78
N GLY A 129 -18.21 1.70 13.23
CA GLY A 129 -18.51 1.93 14.64
C GLY A 129 -17.69 3.06 15.24
N ARG A 130 -17.01 2.79 16.36
CA ARG A 130 -16.21 3.79 17.07
C ARG A 130 -15.05 4.35 16.25
N HIS A 131 -14.64 3.66 15.19
CA HIS A 131 -13.53 4.10 14.34
C HIS A 131 -13.93 5.19 13.36
N GLU A 132 -15.19 5.28 12.97
CA GLU A 132 -15.66 6.20 11.93
C GLU A 132 -15.34 7.66 12.24
N LYS A 133 -15.64 8.14 13.44
CA LYS A 133 -15.37 9.52 13.81
C LYS A 133 -13.89 9.86 13.82
N ARG A 134 -13.04 8.87 14.12
CA ARG A 134 -11.58 9.05 14.10
C ARG A 134 -11.09 9.22 12.68
N ILE A 135 -11.59 8.38 11.76
CA ILE A 135 -11.24 8.48 10.33
C ILE A 135 -11.71 9.83 9.78
N TYR A 136 -12.92 10.23 10.09
CA TYR A 136 -13.45 11.53 9.66
C TYR A 136 -12.54 12.70 10.06
N LYS A 137 -11.98 12.64 11.27
CA LYS A 137 -11.09 13.70 11.77
C LYS A 137 -9.74 13.76 11.03
N LEU A 138 -9.33 12.70 10.37
CA LEU A 138 -8.08 12.68 9.61
C LEU A 138 -8.12 13.59 8.38
N SER A 139 -9.30 13.87 7.85
CA SER A 139 -9.47 14.66 6.64
C SER A 139 -9.63 16.16 6.88
N LYS A 140 -9.49 16.59 8.12
CA LYS A 140 -9.60 18.02 8.47
C LYS A 140 -8.33 18.80 8.19
#